data_d412531445266ca4b118c51d109c82c4
#
_entry.id   d412531445266ca4b118c51d109c82c4
#
_cell.length_a   1.000
_cell.length_b   1.000
_cell.length_c   1.000
_cell.angle_alpha   90.00
_cell.angle_beta   90.00
_cell.angle_gamma   90.00
#
_symmetry.space_group_name_H-M   'P 1'
#
loop_
_entity.id
_entity.type
_entity.pdbx_description
1 polymer ?
#
loop_
_entity_poly.entity_id
_entity_poly.type
_entity_poly.pdbx_seq_one_letter_code
_entity_poly.pdbx_strand_id
1 'polypeptide(L)' 'KHLRAKDIMSKNPKWIDPDEMAVDAVKVMKKHDISGILVIDNNKYLGIIHFQDLLKEGLI' A
#
# COMPACT_ATOMS: atom_id res chain seq x y z
N LYS A 1 -11.97 -0.19 27.09
CA LYS A 1 -11.68 0.79 26.08
C LYS A 1 -12.25 0.36 24.73
N HIS A 2 -13.14 1.15 24.18
CA HIS A 2 -13.87 0.78 22.97
C HIS A 2 -13.31 1.51 21.76
N LEU A 3 -12.47 0.80 20.97
CA LEU A 3 -11.94 1.34 19.72
C LEU A 3 -12.78 0.87 18.55
N ARG A 4 -13.06 1.80 17.64
CA ARG A 4 -13.73 1.48 16.38
C ARG A 4 -12.68 1.25 15.30
N ALA A 5 -13.07 0.57 14.22
CA ALA A 5 -12.15 0.34 13.11
C ALA A 5 -11.55 1.65 12.60
N LYS A 6 -12.34 2.72 12.56
CA LYS A 6 -11.88 4.02 12.09
C LYS A 6 -10.81 4.63 13.00
N ASP A 7 -10.78 4.21 14.27
CA ASP A 7 -9.82 4.75 15.23
C ASP A 7 -8.42 4.17 15.06
N ILE A 8 -8.34 2.98 14.48
CA ILE A 8 -7.06 2.29 14.30
C ILE A 8 -6.63 2.19 12.83
N MET A 9 -7.49 2.57 11.90
CA MET A 9 -7.11 2.57 10.48
C MET A 9 -6.23 3.77 10.16
N SER A 10 -5.45 3.65 9.09
CA SER A 10 -4.65 4.78 8.60
C SER A 10 -5.58 5.85 8.05
N LYS A 11 -5.37 7.09 8.50
CA LYS A 11 -6.17 8.23 8.02
C LYS A 11 -5.79 8.66 6.60
N ASN A 12 -4.54 8.41 6.23
CA ASN A 12 -4.03 8.78 4.90
C ASN A 12 -3.36 7.56 4.28
N PRO A 13 -4.14 6.56 3.89
CA PRO A 13 -3.56 5.37 3.29
C PRO A 13 -2.84 5.74 2.00
N LYS A 14 -1.67 5.17 1.77
CA LYS A 14 -0.94 5.39 0.54
C LYS A 14 -1.51 4.50 -0.54
N TRP A 15 -1.47 4.99 -1.77
CA TRP A 15 -1.99 4.26 -2.91
C TRP A 15 -1.17 4.59 -4.15
N ILE A 16 -1.27 3.70 -5.13
CA ILE A 16 -0.62 3.90 -6.43
C ILE A 16 -1.58 3.49 -7.54
N ASP A 17 -1.32 4.00 -8.75
CA ASP A 17 -2.03 3.56 -9.94
C ASP A 17 -1.53 2.19 -10.38
N PRO A 18 -2.40 1.37 -11.00
CA PRO A 18 -1.99 0.05 -11.47
C PRO A 18 -0.89 0.09 -12.54
N ASP A 19 -0.75 1.20 -13.24
CA ASP A 19 0.27 1.35 -14.28
C ASP A 19 1.62 1.82 -13.75
N GLU A 20 1.71 2.18 -12.46
CA GLU A 20 2.98 2.57 -11.89
C GLU A 20 3.90 1.37 -11.73
N MET A 21 5.20 1.63 -11.79
CA MET A 21 6.19 0.57 -11.62
C MET A 21 6.17 0.03 -10.19
N ALA A 22 6.33 -1.29 -10.05
CA ALA A 22 6.35 -1.91 -8.73
C ALA A 22 7.48 -1.37 -7.86
N VAL A 23 8.59 -0.95 -8.48
CA VAL A 23 9.70 -0.37 -7.73
C VAL A 23 9.31 0.94 -7.05
N ASP A 24 8.35 1.67 -7.60
CA ASP A 24 7.86 2.89 -6.99
C ASP A 24 7.05 2.57 -5.73
N ALA A 25 6.33 1.46 -5.73
CA ALA A 25 5.62 1.00 -4.54
C ALA A 25 6.60 0.69 -3.42
N VAL A 26 7.74 0.07 -3.76
CA VAL A 26 8.81 -0.21 -2.79
C VAL A 26 9.30 1.10 -2.16
N LYS A 27 9.54 2.11 -2.97
CA LYS A 27 10.02 3.41 -2.49
C LYS A 27 9.04 4.05 -1.52
N VAL A 28 7.75 4.01 -1.86
CA VAL A 28 6.71 4.58 -1.00
C VAL A 28 6.62 3.82 0.32
N MET A 29 6.67 2.50 0.26
CA MET A 29 6.60 1.69 1.47
C MET A 29 7.76 1.94 2.41
N LYS A 30 8.97 2.05 1.86
CA LYS A 30 10.18 2.33 2.67
C LYS A 30 10.13 3.73 3.25
N LYS A 31 9.72 4.70 2.44
CA LYS A 31 9.67 6.11 2.88
C LYS A 31 8.70 6.30 4.03
N HIS A 32 7.57 5.61 3.99
CA HIS A 32 6.51 5.77 4.99
C HIS A 32 6.44 4.63 6.02
N ASP A 33 7.37 3.69 5.93
CA ASP A 33 7.46 2.55 6.85
C ASP A 33 6.14 1.80 6.95
N ILE A 34 5.58 1.46 5.80
CA ILE A 34 4.32 0.72 5.71
C ILE A 34 4.54 -0.61 5.00
N SER A 35 3.70 -1.59 5.32
CA SER A 35 3.84 -2.95 4.78
C SER A 35 2.83 -3.27 3.67
N GLY A 36 1.97 -2.34 3.35
CA GLY A 36 0.97 -2.52 2.30
C GLY A 36 0.61 -1.20 1.64
N ILE A 37 0.24 -1.27 0.37
CA ILE A 37 -0.17 -0.09 -0.39
C ILE A 37 -1.35 -0.46 -1.28
N LEU A 38 -2.33 0.43 -1.35
CA LEU A 38 -3.53 0.21 -2.13
C LEU A 38 -3.27 0.46 -3.61
N VAL A 39 -3.90 -0.33 -4.47
CA VAL A 39 -3.88 -0.09 -5.91
C VAL A 39 -5.24 0.47 -6.29
N ILE A 40 -5.26 1.69 -6.80
CA ILE A 40 -6.49 2.41 -7.10
C ILE A 40 -6.43 2.94 -8.53
N ASP A 41 -7.50 2.71 -9.28
CA ASP A 41 -7.64 3.18 -10.66
C ASP A 41 -8.95 3.97 -10.78
N ASN A 42 -8.84 5.26 -11.11
CA ASN A 42 -10.00 6.15 -11.25
C ASN A 42 -10.96 6.07 -10.06
N ASN A 43 -10.40 6.16 -8.86
CA ASN A 43 -11.14 6.07 -7.61
C ASN A 43 -11.74 4.69 -7.32
N LYS A 44 -11.34 3.68 -8.09
CA LYS A 44 -11.81 2.33 -7.91
C LYS A 44 -10.71 1.48 -7.27
N TYR A 45 -11.02 0.87 -6.14
CA TYR A 45 -10.10 -0.02 -5.45
C TYR A 45 -9.92 -1.31 -6.25
N LEU A 46 -8.69 -1.65 -6.60
CA LEU A 46 -8.38 -2.89 -7.31
C LEU A 46 -7.80 -3.95 -6.39
N GLY A 47 -7.03 -3.56 -5.40
CA GLY A 47 -6.41 -4.52 -4.50
C GLY A 47 -5.34 -3.87 -3.65
N ILE A 48 -4.55 -4.70 -3.00
CA ILE A 48 -3.47 -4.23 -2.14
C ILE A 48 -2.20 -5.01 -2.46
N ILE A 49 -1.05 -4.32 -2.43
CA ILE A 49 0.25 -4.94 -2.57
C ILE A 49 0.88 -4.98 -1.18
N HIS A 50 1.29 -6.18 -0.74
CA HIS A 50 1.99 -6.35 0.52
C HIS A 50 3.50 -6.36 0.26
N PHE A 51 4.25 -5.87 1.25
CA PHE A 51 5.71 -5.83 1.16
C PHE A 51 6.31 -7.20 0.84
N GLN A 52 5.73 -8.26 1.41
CA GLN A 52 6.19 -9.62 1.17
C GLN A 52 6.03 -10.05 -0.29
N ASP A 53 5.02 -9.53 -0.98
CA ASP A 53 4.84 -9.82 -2.40
C ASP A 53 6.00 -9.27 -3.22
N LEU A 54 6.48 -8.09 -2.85
CA LEU A 54 7.61 -7.46 -3.52
C LEU A 54 8.92 -8.19 -3.23
N LEU A 55 9.05 -8.73 -2.03
CA LEU A 55 10.20 -9.58 -1.69
C LEU A 55 10.24 -10.82 -2.56
N LYS A 56 9.09 -11.47 -2.76
CA LYS A 56 9.00 -12.67 -3.57
C LYS A 56 9.40 -12.43 -5.02
N GLU A 57 9.10 -11.23 -5.51
CA GLU A 57 9.45 -10.86 -6.88
C GLU A 57 10.90 -10.36 -7.02
N GLY A 58 11.63 -10.32 -5.93
CA GLY A 58 13.03 -9.90 -5.97
C GLY A 58 13.22 -8.40 -6.16
N LEU A 59 12.21 -7.59 -5.80
CA LEU A 59 12.27 -6.14 -5.97
C LEU A 59 12.84 -5.42 -4.76
N ILE A 60 13.09 -6.15 -3.71
CA ILE A 60 13.63 -5.60 -2.47
C ILE A 60 14.88 -6.37 -2.09
#